data_a38e38c7744c25ed1695a3413f4b58f7
#
_entry.id   a38e38c7744c25ed1695a3413f4b58f7
#
_cell.length_a   1.000
_cell.length_b   1.000
_cell.length_c   1.000
_cell.angle_alpha   90.00
_cell.angle_beta   90.00
_cell.angle_gamma   90.00
#
_symmetry.space_group_name_H-M   'P 1'
#
loop_
_entity.id
_entity.type
_entity.pdbx_description
1 polymer ?
#
loop_
_entity_poly.entity_id
_entity_poly.type
_entity_poly.pdbx_seq_one_letter_code
_entity_poly.pdbx_strand_id
1 'polypeptide(L)'
;LLRQGKLLEGHKLLDQGRAQDVFGNRHIGSTQPIWNGEEGTVLLNMEGGLGDQIKSYRFAFDLQERGNRVVISCSPELASMFAEKFAVVEHKAACGTYHDYWLPSMSAVVSFGYEYEDLKGTPYIERTADPIPGRIGVRWSGNPKFEHEQHRFFPADLMFDAVKEYDCVSLQRDKDAELKPEWMRQAPLDDWQTTRKVISQCELVISSCTSVAHLAAAMGVETWIVVPVLSYYLWALPGDISPYYHSVTLLRQEEYGSWKEPFTKIKEKLQCMHTLKKMAA
;
A
#
# COMPACT_ATOMS: atom_id res chain seq x y z
N LEU A 1 -16.20 -8.03 11.49
CA LEU A 1 -15.89 -6.85 12.32
C LEU A 1 -15.32 -5.71 11.47
N LEU A 2 -14.22 -5.89 10.73
CA LEU A 2 -13.62 -4.83 9.90
C LEU A 2 -14.62 -4.25 8.89
N ARG A 3 -15.41 -5.10 8.24
CA ARG A 3 -16.50 -4.70 7.32
C ARG A 3 -17.62 -3.93 8.00
N GLN A 4 -17.73 -4.05 9.33
CA GLN A 4 -18.73 -3.39 10.16
C GLN A 4 -18.20 -2.09 10.78
N GLY A 5 -17.03 -1.62 10.39
CA GLY A 5 -16.40 -0.42 10.92
C GLY A 5 -15.71 -0.58 12.27
N LYS A 6 -15.50 -1.81 12.74
CA LYS A 6 -14.86 -2.12 14.04
C LYS A 6 -13.40 -2.47 13.84
N LEU A 7 -12.54 -1.46 13.69
CA LEU A 7 -11.13 -1.65 13.37
C LEU A 7 -10.37 -2.31 14.52
N LEU A 8 -10.41 -1.72 15.72
CA LEU A 8 -9.66 -2.20 16.88
C LEU A 8 -10.09 -3.62 17.27
N GLU A 9 -11.40 -3.87 17.35
CA GLU A 9 -11.93 -5.20 17.70
C GLU A 9 -11.55 -6.24 16.65
N GLY A 10 -11.59 -5.87 15.36
CA GLY A 10 -11.18 -6.72 14.26
C GLY A 10 -9.68 -7.05 14.30
N HIS A 11 -8.83 -6.06 14.56
CA HIS A 11 -7.40 -6.27 14.69
C HIS A 11 -7.02 -7.09 15.93
N LYS A 12 -7.70 -6.93 17.07
CA LYS A 12 -7.52 -7.81 18.24
C LYS A 12 -7.77 -9.28 17.92
N LEU A 13 -8.76 -9.58 17.08
CA LEU A 13 -9.01 -10.95 16.62
C LEU A 13 -7.96 -11.43 15.61
N LEU A 14 -7.55 -10.58 14.67
CA LEU A 14 -6.46 -10.93 13.75
C LEU A 14 -5.17 -11.23 14.51
N ASP A 15 -4.85 -10.44 15.53
CA ASP A 15 -3.63 -10.59 16.33
C ASP A 15 -3.58 -11.91 17.10
N GLN A 16 -4.72 -12.51 17.44
CA GLN A 16 -4.79 -13.87 17.98
C GLN A 16 -4.25 -14.92 16.99
N GLY A 17 -4.36 -14.67 15.70
CA GLY A 17 -3.79 -15.50 14.65
C GLY A 17 -2.27 -15.54 14.61
N ARG A 18 -1.61 -14.56 15.24
CA ARG A 18 -0.13 -14.50 15.36
C ARG A 18 0.43 -15.74 16.05
N ALA A 19 -0.22 -16.23 17.08
CA ALA A 19 0.19 -17.44 17.80
C ALA A 19 0.07 -18.71 16.94
N GLN A 20 -0.70 -18.65 15.86
CA GLN A 20 -0.95 -19.75 14.92
C GLN A 20 -0.21 -19.54 13.58
N ASP A 21 0.66 -18.53 13.48
CA ASP A 21 1.38 -18.13 12.27
C ASP A 21 0.47 -17.81 11.05
N VAL A 22 -0.79 -17.40 11.30
CA VAL A 22 -1.74 -16.99 10.26
C VAL A 22 -1.91 -15.48 10.13
N PHE A 23 -1.26 -14.69 11.02
CA PHE A 23 -1.24 -13.23 10.97
C PHE A 23 0.05 -12.69 11.57
N GLY A 24 0.83 -11.93 10.77
CA GLY A 24 2.11 -11.37 11.21
C GLY A 24 3.16 -12.43 11.55
N ASN A 25 4.22 -12.02 12.23
CA ASN A 25 5.29 -12.89 12.68
C ASN A 25 5.11 -13.25 14.15
N ARG A 26 5.29 -14.52 14.50
CA ARG A 26 5.13 -15.01 15.87
C ARG A 26 6.15 -14.40 16.85
N HIS A 27 7.40 -14.29 16.42
CA HIS A 27 8.51 -13.75 17.20
C HIS A 27 9.50 -12.99 16.34
N ILE A 28 10.10 -11.93 16.90
CA ILE A 28 11.26 -11.25 16.32
C ILE A 28 12.57 -11.57 17.07
N GLY A 29 12.48 -12.43 18.08
CA GLY A 29 13.61 -12.75 18.95
C GLY A 29 13.96 -11.66 19.98
N SER A 30 13.18 -10.58 20.09
CA SER A 30 13.37 -9.59 21.16
C SER A 30 12.90 -10.12 22.50
N THR A 31 13.67 -9.79 23.55
CA THR A 31 13.31 -10.05 24.94
C THR A 31 12.64 -8.84 25.60
N GLN A 32 12.59 -7.70 24.89
CA GLN A 32 11.96 -6.48 25.36
C GLN A 32 10.43 -6.60 25.28
N PRO A 33 9.67 -5.85 26.09
CA PRO A 33 8.22 -5.84 26.04
C PRO A 33 7.69 -5.19 24.74
N ILE A 34 6.47 -5.58 24.36
CA ILE A 34 5.72 -4.85 23.33
C ILE A 34 5.45 -3.43 23.83
N TRP A 35 5.55 -2.44 22.95
CA TRP A 35 5.30 -1.05 23.27
C TRP A 35 3.88 -0.87 23.86
N ASN A 36 3.82 -0.19 24.99
CA ASN A 36 2.63 -0.03 25.83
C ASN A 36 2.15 1.43 25.95
N GLY A 37 2.74 2.35 25.17
CA GLY A 37 2.44 3.77 25.22
C GLY A 37 3.49 4.62 25.96
N GLU A 38 4.46 4.01 26.64
CA GLU A 38 5.55 4.74 27.31
C GLU A 38 6.60 5.25 26.33
N GLU A 39 7.26 6.37 26.68
CA GLU A 39 8.36 6.93 25.90
C GLU A 39 9.62 6.08 25.99
N GLY A 40 10.33 5.93 24.87
CA GLY A 40 11.56 5.18 24.80
C GLY A 40 12.04 4.97 23.36
N THR A 41 13.02 4.11 23.20
CA THR A 41 13.45 3.62 21.87
C THR A 41 12.56 2.46 21.46
N VAL A 42 11.78 2.62 20.40
CA VAL A 42 10.88 1.59 19.88
C VAL A 42 11.43 0.98 18.59
N LEU A 43 11.61 -0.34 18.58
CA LEU A 43 11.90 -1.09 17.38
C LEU A 43 10.59 -1.44 16.68
N LEU A 44 10.24 -0.69 15.62
CA LEU A 44 9.11 -0.99 14.76
C LEU A 44 9.49 -2.10 13.79
N ASN A 45 9.02 -3.30 14.06
CA ASN A 45 9.30 -4.47 13.23
C ASN A 45 8.28 -4.57 12.09
N MET A 46 8.72 -4.30 10.87
CA MET A 46 7.88 -4.40 9.69
C MET A 46 7.58 -5.86 9.34
N GLU A 47 6.32 -6.15 9.04
CA GLU A 47 5.81 -7.49 8.80
C GLU A 47 5.05 -7.56 7.48
N GLY A 48 4.79 -8.79 7.02
CA GLY A 48 4.04 -9.03 5.80
C GLY A 48 4.83 -8.71 4.52
N GLY A 49 4.12 -8.51 3.43
CA GLY A 49 4.68 -8.14 2.14
C GLY A 49 5.10 -6.67 2.10
N LEU A 50 5.75 -6.26 1.00
CA LEU A 50 6.21 -4.88 0.83
C LEU A 50 5.08 -3.84 0.92
N GLY A 51 3.87 -4.20 0.48
CA GLY A 51 2.68 -3.35 0.61
C GLY A 51 2.28 -3.13 2.06
N ASP A 52 2.32 -4.19 2.89
CA ASP A 52 2.02 -4.11 4.32
C ASP A 52 3.06 -3.24 5.06
N GLN A 53 4.34 -3.36 4.70
CA GLN A 53 5.41 -2.56 5.27
C GLN A 53 5.27 -1.07 4.89
N ILE A 54 4.99 -0.76 3.62
CA ILE A 54 4.72 0.60 3.17
C ILE A 54 3.51 1.19 3.91
N LYS A 55 2.40 0.45 3.99
CA LYS A 55 1.21 0.86 4.75
C LYS A 55 1.53 1.13 6.21
N SER A 56 2.35 0.29 6.82
CA SER A 56 2.67 0.35 8.25
C SER A 56 3.74 1.39 8.59
N TYR A 57 4.47 1.90 7.61
CA TYR A 57 5.49 2.95 7.80
C TYR A 57 4.93 4.20 8.48
N ARG A 58 3.63 4.51 8.31
CA ARG A 58 2.93 5.60 9.02
C ARG A 58 3.08 5.53 10.55
N PHE A 59 3.08 4.31 11.11
CA PHE A 59 3.20 4.13 12.56
C PHE A 59 4.55 4.58 13.13
N ALA A 60 5.59 4.71 12.30
CA ALA A 60 6.85 5.29 12.72
C ALA A 60 6.69 6.79 13.07
N PHE A 61 5.89 7.51 12.28
CA PHE A 61 5.57 8.92 12.56
C PHE A 61 4.67 9.05 13.78
N ASP A 62 3.66 8.17 13.93
CA ASP A 62 2.78 8.18 15.10
C ASP A 62 3.56 7.88 16.39
N LEU A 63 4.56 6.98 16.36
CA LEU A 63 5.48 6.76 17.49
C LEU A 63 6.32 8.00 17.79
N GLN A 64 6.88 8.64 16.76
CA GLN A 64 7.70 9.83 16.89
C GLN A 64 6.91 11.01 17.47
N GLU A 65 5.66 11.21 17.01
CA GLU A 65 4.76 12.23 17.57
C GLU A 65 4.44 12.01 19.05
N ARG A 66 4.55 10.77 19.54
CA ARG A 66 4.40 10.40 20.96
C ARG A 66 5.72 10.42 21.76
N GLY A 67 6.75 11.07 21.23
CA GLY A 67 8.03 11.27 21.93
C GLY A 67 9.03 10.10 21.80
N ASN A 68 8.71 9.06 21.01
CA ASN A 68 9.59 7.90 20.92
C ASN A 68 10.74 8.11 19.91
N ARG A 69 11.90 7.54 20.19
CA ARG A 69 12.94 7.29 19.20
C ARG A 69 12.59 6.01 18.44
N VAL A 70 12.49 6.10 17.12
CA VAL A 70 12.08 4.97 16.29
C VAL A 70 13.26 4.36 15.55
N VAL A 71 13.38 3.05 15.64
CA VAL A 71 14.26 2.22 14.78
C VAL A 71 13.36 1.27 13.99
N ILE A 72 13.55 1.19 12.68
CA ILE A 72 12.73 0.33 11.81
C ILE A 72 13.52 -0.90 11.40
N SER A 73 12.92 -2.07 11.58
CA SER A 73 13.39 -3.31 11.00
C SER A 73 12.53 -3.66 9.80
N CYS A 74 13.08 -3.70 8.59
CA CYS A 74 12.32 -3.90 7.35
C CYS A 74 13.03 -4.75 6.30
N SER A 75 12.32 -5.04 5.22
CA SER A 75 12.87 -5.69 4.03
C SER A 75 13.93 -4.81 3.38
N PRO A 76 15.04 -5.40 2.88
CA PRO A 76 16.15 -4.66 2.27
C PRO A 76 15.69 -3.76 1.11
N GLU A 77 14.67 -4.17 0.37
CA GLU A 77 14.12 -3.44 -0.77
C GLU A 77 13.54 -2.07 -0.40
N LEU A 78 13.05 -1.90 0.84
CA LEU A 78 12.46 -0.65 1.33
C LEU A 78 13.42 0.14 2.22
N ALA A 79 14.55 -0.43 2.62
CA ALA A 79 15.45 0.13 3.60
C ALA A 79 15.95 1.54 3.22
N SER A 80 16.36 1.75 1.96
CA SER A 80 16.85 3.05 1.48
C SER A 80 15.78 4.14 1.56
N MET A 81 14.52 3.80 1.30
CA MET A 81 13.40 4.74 1.36
C MET A 81 13.05 5.11 2.80
N PHE A 82 13.00 4.14 3.70
CA PHE A 82 12.67 4.39 5.12
C PHE A 82 13.82 5.08 5.87
N ALA A 83 15.08 4.84 5.45
CA ALA A 83 16.26 5.48 6.01
C ALA A 83 16.34 7.00 5.78
N GLU A 84 15.50 7.55 4.91
CA GLU A 84 15.42 9.00 4.72
C GLU A 84 14.92 9.76 5.97
N LYS A 85 14.13 9.10 6.82
CA LYS A 85 13.50 9.72 8.00
C LYS A 85 13.83 9.03 9.33
N PHE A 86 14.11 7.73 9.32
CA PHE A 86 14.31 6.93 10.52
C PHE A 86 15.57 6.07 10.44
N ALA A 87 16.09 5.67 11.59
CA ALA A 87 17.14 4.64 11.64
C ALA A 87 16.56 3.30 11.15
N VAL A 88 17.28 2.61 10.28
CA VAL A 88 16.84 1.35 9.69
C VAL A 88 17.86 0.26 9.94
N VAL A 89 17.39 -0.93 10.27
CA VAL A 89 18.18 -2.15 10.41
C VAL A 89 17.56 -3.29 9.61
N GLU A 90 18.36 -4.25 9.19
CA GLU A 90 17.84 -5.47 8.59
C GLU A 90 17.13 -6.34 9.65
N HIS A 91 16.13 -7.13 9.25
CA HIS A 91 15.40 -8.03 10.16
C HIS A 91 16.32 -8.95 10.98
N LYS A 92 17.40 -9.47 10.36
CA LYS A 92 18.37 -10.33 11.05
C LYS A 92 19.17 -9.62 12.15
N ALA A 93 19.28 -8.30 12.10
CA ALA A 93 19.99 -7.48 13.08
C ALA A 93 19.05 -6.90 14.15
N ALA A 94 17.74 -7.07 14.01
CA ALA A 94 16.72 -6.49 14.88
C ALA A 94 16.94 -6.84 16.37
N CYS A 95 17.19 -8.11 16.67
CA CYS A 95 17.36 -8.59 18.06
C CYS A 95 18.62 -8.04 18.74
N GLY A 96 19.68 -7.73 17.98
CA GLY A 96 20.93 -7.17 18.49
C GLY A 96 20.92 -5.64 18.56
N THR A 97 19.89 -5.00 18.06
CA THR A 97 19.75 -3.54 18.06
C THR A 97 19.15 -3.09 19.38
N TYR A 98 19.74 -2.06 20.00
CA TYR A 98 19.20 -1.50 21.26
C TYR A 98 17.79 -0.94 21.06
N HIS A 99 16.86 -1.34 21.91
CA HIS A 99 15.51 -0.80 22.02
C HIS A 99 14.95 -1.09 23.43
N ASP A 100 14.09 -0.23 23.91
CA ASP A 100 13.37 -0.39 25.17
C ASP A 100 12.08 -1.20 24.97
N TYR A 101 11.45 -0.99 23.83
CA TYR A 101 10.21 -1.63 23.39
C TYR A 101 10.31 -2.09 21.94
N TRP A 102 9.53 -3.08 21.58
CA TRP A 102 9.31 -3.41 20.16
C TRP A 102 7.83 -3.35 19.80
N LEU A 103 7.53 -3.10 18.53
CA LEU A 103 6.17 -3.03 18.03
C LEU A 103 6.07 -3.80 16.71
N PRO A 104 5.34 -4.95 16.66
CA PRO A 104 5.02 -5.61 15.41
C PRO A 104 4.09 -4.70 14.59
N SER A 105 4.45 -4.42 13.34
CA SER A 105 3.73 -3.43 12.55
C SER A 105 2.28 -3.80 12.21
N MET A 106 1.97 -5.10 12.14
CA MET A 106 0.59 -5.57 11.91
C MET A 106 -0.28 -5.49 13.17
N SER A 107 0.34 -5.44 14.37
CA SER A 107 -0.35 -5.25 15.65
C SER A 107 -0.41 -3.77 16.09
N ALA A 108 0.18 -2.86 15.33
CA ALA A 108 0.26 -1.45 15.70
C ALA A 108 -1.12 -0.83 16.00
N VAL A 109 -2.14 -1.15 15.21
CA VAL A 109 -3.52 -0.71 15.47
C VAL A 109 -3.98 -1.08 16.88
N VAL A 110 -3.63 -2.27 17.37
CA VAL A 110 -4.00 -2.74 18.72
C VAL A 110 -3.21 -1.96 19.79
N SER A 111 -1.89 -1.79 19.60
CA SER A 111 -1.03 -1.09 20.56
C SER A 111 -1.35 0.41 20.66
N PHE A 112 -1.76 1.04 19.55
CA PHE A 112 -2.21 2.42 19.53
C PHE A 112 -3.65 2.60 20.04
N GLY A 113 -4.47 1.55 20.02
CA GLY A 113 -5.90 1.62 20.33
C GLY A 113 -6.70 2.31 19.24
N TYR A 114 -6.29 2.24 17.96
CA TYR A 114 -6.89 3.00 16.87
C TYR A 114 -8.20 2.42 16.38
N GLU A 115 -9.15 3.30 16.12
CA GLU A 115 -10.30 3.05 15.26
C GLU A 115 -10.08 3.67 13.86
N TYR A 116 -11.04 3.54 12.96
CA TYR A 116 -10.88 4.03 11.58
C TYR A 116 -10.70 5.54 11.48
N GLU A 117 -11.29 6.29 12.42
CA GLU A 117 -11.20 7.74 12.54
C GLU A 117 -9.81 8.23 12.94
N ASP A 118 -9.04 7.37 13.62
CA ASP A 118 -7.67 7.68 14.05
C ASP A 118 -6.64 7.47 12.94
N LEU A 119 -7.04 6.78 11.85
CA LEU A 119 -6.17 6.57 10.70
C LEU A 119 -6.05 7.86 9.90
N LYS A 120 -4.93 8.53 10.03
CA LYS A 120 -4.60 9.70 9.21
C LYS A 120 -4.42 9.25 7.76
N GLY A 121 -5.40 9.48 6.88
CA GLY A 121 -5.32 9.12 5.46
C GLY A 121 -4.38 10.02 4.64
N THR A 122 -3.65 10.94 5.28
CA THR A 122 -2.71 11.88 4.68
C THR A 122 -1.42 11.20 4.19
N PRO A 123 -0.74 11.78 3.17
CA PRO A 123 0.54 11.29 2.70
C PRO A 123 1.63 11.31 3.79
N TYR A 124 2.51 10.31 3.77
CA TYR A 124 3.65 10.18 4.69
C TYR A 124 4.96 9.75 3.98
N ILE A 125 4.92 9.59 2.66
CA ILE A 125 6.10 9.41 1.80
C ILE A 125 6.13 10.56 0.82
N GLU A 126 7.27 11.26 0.74
CA GLU A 126 7.41 12.42 -0.14
C GLU A 126 7.52 12.01 -1.61
N ARG A 127 6.98 12.83 -2.53
CA ARG A 127 7.28 12.73 -3.96
C ARG A 127 8.72 13.16 -4.23
N THR A 128 9.36 12.56 -5.22
CA THR A 128 10.75 12.87 -5.61
C THR A 128 10.86 13.55 -6.97
N ALA A 129 9.73 13.80 -7.63
CA ALA A 129 9.65 14.51 -8.90
C ALA A 129 8.25 15.14 -9.07
N ASP A 130 8.16 16.16 -9.88
CA ASP A 130 6.89 16.80 -10.25
C ASP A 130 6.05 15.88 -11.16
N PRO A 131 4.72 15.92 -11.04
CA PRO A 131 3.84 15.18 -11.91
C PRO A 131 3.90 15.72 -13.35
N ILE A 132 3.86 14.83 -14.30
CA ILE A 132 3.74 15.15 -15.72
C ILE A 132 2.25 15.16 -16.06
N PRO A 133 1.70 16.30 -16.57
CA PRO A 133 0.28 16.41 -16.83
C PRO A 133 -0.28 15.29 -17.70
N GLY A 134 -1.35 14.67 -17.25
CA GLY A 134 -2.04 13.58 -17.95
C GLY A 134 -1.39 12.20 -17.83
N ARG A 135 -0.22 12.06 -17.17
CA ARG A 135 0.47 10.76 -17.06
C ARG A 135 -0.23 9.86 -16.07
N ILE A 136 -0.48 8.63 -16.52
CA ILE A 136 -1.11 7.56 -15.74
C ILE A 136 -0.12 6.41 -15.54
N GLY A 137 0.17 6.06 -14.28
CA GLY A 137 0.90 4.85 -13.94
C GLY A 137 -0.03 3.65 -13.91
N VAL A 138 0.34 2.53 -14.55
CA VAL A 138 -0.55 1.37 -14.68
C VAL A 138 0.13 0.09 -14.19
N ARG A 139 -0.57 -0.65 -13.30
CA ARG A 139 -0.14 -1.99 -12.86
C ARG A 139 -1.33 -2.96 -12.88
N TRP A 140 -1.17 -4.11 -13.55
CA TRP A 140 -2.27 -5.05 -13.83
C TRP A 140 -2.17 -6.39 -13.11
N SER A 141 -1.00 -6.78 -12.59
CA SER A 141 -0.88 -8.03 -11.85
C SER A 141 -0.03 -7.90 -10.59
N GLY A 142 -0.18 -8.85 -9.68
CA GLY A 142 0.52 -8.92 -8.41
C GLY A 142 1.55 -10.02 -8.33
N ASN A 143 1.99 -10.35 -7.11
CA ASN A 143 2.89 -11.46 -6.86
C ASN A 143 2.14 -12.79 -7.04
N PRO A 144 2.53 -13.66 -7.99
CA PRO A 144 1.86 -14.93 -8.25
C PRO A 144 1.96 -15.93 -7.08
N LYS A 145 2.87 -15.69 -6.13
CA LYS A 145 3.03 -16.52 -4.92
C LYS A 145 2.13 -16.09 -3.77
N PHE A 146 1.36 -15.00 -3.94
CA PHE A 146 0.43 -14.56 -2.92
C PHE A 146 -0.77 -15.51 -2.89
N GLU A 147 -1.13 -16.02 -1.73
CA GLU A 147 -2.17 -17.05 -1.55
C GLU A 147 -3.56 -16.65 -2.09
N HIS A 148 -3.86 -15.36 -2.12
CA HIS A 148 -5.13 -14.82 -2.63
C HIS A 148 -5.01 -14.21 -4.03
N GLU A 149 -3.90 -14.41 -4.76
CA GLU A 149 -3.70 -13.84 -6.10
C GLU A 149 -4.81 -14.24 -7.07
N GLN A 150 -5.26 -15.50 -7.01
CA GLN A 150 -6.35 -16.00 -7.85
C GLN A 150 -7.66 -15.20 -7.72
N HIS A 151 -7.90 -14.53 -6.60
CA HIS A 151 -9.12 -13.75 -6.37
C HIS A 151 -9.02 -12.32 -6.87
N ARG A 152 -7.80 -11.75 -6.96
CA ARG A 152 -7.57 -10.38 -7.43
C ARG A 152 -7.03 -10.29 -8.85
N PHE A 153 -6.74 -11.44 -9.47
CA PHE A 153 -6.28 -11.51 -10.85
C PHE A 153 -7.43 -11.15 -11.80
N PHE A 154 -7.12 -10.30 -12.76
CA PHE A 154 -7.98 -9.98 -13.89
C PHE A 154 -7.16 -10.02 -15.20
N PRO A 155 -7.79 -10.29 -16.37
CA PRO A 155 -7.11 -10.24 -17.66
C PRO A 155 -6.52 -8.85 -17.94
N ALA A 156 -5.23 -8.79 -18.26
CA ALA A 156 -4.51 -7.54 -18.49
C ALA A 156 -5.13 -6.68 -19.60
N ASP A 157 -5.72 -7.33 -20.61
CA ASP A 157 -6.39 -6.66 -21.74
C ASP A 157 -7.53 -5.75 -21.29
N LEU A 158 -8.21 -6.06 -20.19
CA LEU A 158 -9.26 -5.19 -19.64
C LEU A 158 -8.67 -3.85 -19.18
N MET A 159 -7.50 -3.90 -18.54
CA MET A 159 -6.78 -2.69 -18.13
C MET A 159 -6.27 -1.92 -19.35
N PHE A 160 -5.64 -2.61 -20.29
CA PHE A 160 -5.11 -2.00 -21.51
C PHE A 160 -6.20 -1.31 -22.33
N ASP A 161 -7.33 -1.98 -22.51
CA ASP A 161 -8.47 -1.40 -23.24
C ASP A 161 -9.11 -0.20 -22.52
N ALA A 162 -9.01 -0.15 -21.20
CA ALA A 162 -9.52 0.99 -20.43
C ALA A 162 -8.64 2.23 -20.53
N VAL A 163 -7.32 2.08 -20.74
CA VAL A 163 -6.36 3.19 -20.64
C VAL A 163 -5.62 3.53 -21.94
N LYS A 164 -5.87 2.83 -23.04
CA LYS A 164 -5.12 2.95 -24.32
C LYS A 164 -5.10 4.35 -24.95
N GLU A 165 -6.07 5.20 -24.64
CA GLU A 165 -6.21 6.56 -25.19
C GLU A 165 -5.44 7.61 -24.37
N TYR A 166 -4.67 7.19 -23.33
CA TYR A 166 -4.02 8.09 -22.38
C TYR A 166 -2.49 7.89 -22.36
N ASP A 167 -1.74 8.89 -21.86
CA ASP A 167 -0.28 8.79 -21.67
C ASP A 167 0.04 7.86 -20.50
N CYS A 168 0.18 6.58 -20.79
CA CYS A 168 0.41 5.55 -19.77
C CYS A 168 1.86 5.13 -19.66
N VAL A 169 2.31 4.94 -18.41
CA VAL A 169 3.60 4.32 -18.09
C VAL A 169 3.40 3.03 -17.29
N SER A 170 4.10 1.98 -17.68
CA SER A 170 4.05 0.69 -16.98
C SER A 170 4.72 0.79 -15.62
N LEU A 171 4.01 0.36 -14.58
CA LEU A 171 4.51 0.10 -13.23
C LEU A 171 4.58 -1.42 -12.95
N GLN A 172 4.44 -2.24 -13.99
CA GLN A 172 4.57 -3.69 -13.91
C GLN A 172 6.03 -4.10 -14.05
N ARG A 173 6.58 -4.70 -13.01
CA ARG A 173 7.98 -5.07 -12.91
C ARG A 173 8.22 -6.58 -12.97
N ASP A 174 7.24 -7.34 -12.47
CA ASP A 174 7.36 -8.77 -12.25
C ASP A 174 6.71 -9.56 -13.41
N LYS A 175 6.17 -10.75 -13.07
CA LYS A 175 5.34 -11.55 -13.93
C LYS A 175 4.33 -10.69 -14.70
N ASP A 176 4.06 -11.06 -15.90
CA ASP A 176 3.17 -10.38 -16.86
C ASP A 176 3.70 -9.00 -17.35
N ALA A 177 4.94 -8.62 -17.04
CA ALA A 177 5.56 -7.41 -17.60
C ALA A 177 5.73 -7.51 -19.12
N GLU A 178 5.89 -8.71 -19.64
CA GLU A 178 5.96 -9.02 -21.08
C GLU A 178 4.64 -8.79 -21.82
N LEU A 179 3.51 -8.74 -21.10
CA LEU A 179 2.20 -8.43 -21.69
C LEU A 179 2.03 -6.94 -22.02
N LYS A 180 2.97 -6.09 -21.60
CA LYS A 180 2.91 -4.65 -21.83
C LYS A 180 2.77 -4.34 -23.32
N PRO A 181 1.72 -3.61 -23.75
CA PRO A 181 1.56 -3.24 -25.15
C PRO A 181 2.64 -2.21 -25.58
N GLU A 182 3.00 -2.22 -26.87
CA GLU A 182 4.05 -1.36 -27.44
C GLU A 182 3.77 0.14 -27.23
N TRP A 183 2.52 0.56 -27.27
CA TRP A 183 2.13 1.97 -27.10
C TRP A 183 2.32 2.49 -25.66
N MET A 184 2.39 1.61 -24.66
CA MET A 184 2.59 1.98 -23.26
C MET A 184 4.08 2.23 -22.98
N ARG A 185 4.40 3.35 -22.35
CA ARG A 185 5.79 3.69 -21.98
C ARG A 185 6.38 2.67 -21.03
N GLN A 186 7.64 2.36 -21.23
CA GLN A 186 8.46 1.62 -20.26
C GLN A 186 9.24 2.62 -19.40
N ALA A 187 9.32 2.34 -18.10
CA ALA A 187 10.15 3.07 -17.17
C ALA A 187 11.13 2.14 -16.46
N PRO A 188 12.27 2.65 -15.97
CA PRO A 188 13.14 1.87 -15.09
C PRO A 188 12.43 1.64 -13.75
N LEU A 189 12.37 0.39 -13.33
CA LEU A 189 11.75 -0.04 -12.06
C LEU A 189 12.73 -0.95 -11.29
N ASP A 190 14.03 -0.59 -11.32
CA ASP A 190 15.11 -1.45 -10.83
C ASP A 190 15.03 -1.65 -9.31
N ASP A 191 14.61 -0.61 -8.60
CA ASP A 191 14.40 -0.61 -7.15
C ASP A 191 13.19 0.24 -6.74
N TRP A 192 12.94 0.34 -5.43
CA TRP A 192 11.81 1.11 -4.91
C TRP A 192 12.03 2.62 -4.97
N GLN A 193 13.25 3.12 -5.02
CA GLN A 193 13.54 4.55 -5.22
C GLN A 193 13.25 4.98 -6.66
N THR A 194 13.66 4.19 -7.64
CA THR A 194 13.33 4.40 -9.06
C THR A 194 11.82 4.27 -9.29
N THR A 195 11.18 3.26 -8.70
CA THR A 195 9.72 3.09 -8.76
C THR A 195 9.00 4.30 -8.16
N ARG A 196 9.43 4.80 -6.99
CA ARG A 196 8.92 6.01 -6.34
C ARG A 196 9.04 7.23 -7.24
N LYS A 197 10.18 7.41 -7.93
CA LYS A 197 10.40 8.50 -8.86
C LYS A 197 9.42 8.44 -10.04
N VAL A 198 9.20 7.26 -10.62
CA VAL A 198 8.25 7.08 -11.72
C VAL A 198 6.82 7.37 -11.24
N ILE A 199 6.42 6.87 -10.07
CA ILE A 199 5.11 7.15 -9.47
C ILE A 199 4.95 8.65 -9.18
N SER A 200 6.00 9.34 -8.72
CA SER A 200 5.97 10.79 -8.49
C SER A 200 5.56 11.58 -9.74
N GLN A 201 5.98 11.10 -10.91
CA GLN A 201 5.67 11.72 -12.20
C GLN A 201 4.24 11.42 -12.70
N CYS A 202 3.48 10.58 -12.01
CA CYS A 202 2.10 10.28 -12.38
C CYS A 202 1.13 11.23 -11.68
N GLU A 203 0.10 11.68 -12.41
CA GLU A 203 -1.07 12.34 -11.82
C GLU A 203 -2.03 11.32 -11.21
N LEU A 204 -2.11 10.14 -11.83
CA LEU A 204 -2.98 9.04 -11.43
C LEU A 204 -2.21 7.72 -11.50
N VAL A 205 -2.46 6.84 -10.56
CA VAL A 205 -2.04 5.43 -10.63
C VAL A 205 -3.28 4.54 -10.64
N ILE A 206 -3.39 3.64 -11.62
CA ILE A 206 -4.43 2.61 -11.68
C ILE A 206 -3.76 1.26 -11.48
N SER A 207 -4.15 0.54 -10.44
CA SER A 207 -3.43 -0.67 -10.03
C SER A 207 -4.37 -1.77 -9.52
N SER A 208 -3.98 -3.02 -9.73
CA SER A 208 -4.44 -4.10 -8.86
C SER A 208 -3.98 -3.84 -7.42
N CYS A 209 -4.57 -4.54 -6.45
CA CYS A 209 -4.20 -4.40 -5.03
C CYS A 209 -2.78 -4.93 -4.79
N THR A 210 -1.77 -4.06 -4.92
CA THR A 210 -0.33 -4.40 -4.83
C THR A 210 0.45 -3.36 -4.03
N SER A 211 1.73 -3.66 -3.75
CA SER A 211 2.64 -2.72 -3.08
C SER A 211 2.82 -1.38 -3.82
N VAL A 212 2.70 -1.37 -5.15
CA VAL A 212 2.72 -0.14 -5.96
C VAL A 212 1.55 0.77 -5.63
N ALA A 213 0.34 0.21 -5.45
CA ALA A 213 -0.84 0.98 -5.03
C ALA A 213 -0.62 1.62 -3.65
N HIS A 214 -0.05 0.86 -2.71
CA HIS A 214 0.28 1.38 -1.37
C HIS A 214 1.32 2.49 -1.42
N LEU A 215 2.36 2.37 -2.27
CA LEU A 215 3.37 3.41 -2.41
C LEU A 215 2.77 4.69 -3.02
N ALA A 216 2.01 4.56 -4.11
CA ALA A 216 1.35 5.70 -4.74
C ALA A 216 0.41 6.43 -3.77
N ALA A 217 -0.40 5.69 -3.04
CA ALA A 217 -1.33 6.22 -2.05
C ALA A 217 -0.59 6.88 -0.86
N ALA A 218 0.49 6.27 -0.35
CA ALA A 218 1.31 6.83 0.71
C ALA A 218 2.01 8.15 0.31
N MET A 219 2.23 8.35 -1.00
CA MET A 219 2.77 9.58 -1.57
C MET A 219 1.69 10.62 -1.89
N GLY A 220 0.41 10.32 -1.67
CA GLY A 220 -0.71 11.20 -2.01
C GLY A 220 -0.95 11.35 -3.52
N VAL A 221 -0.46 10.39 -4.31
CA VAL A 221 -0.84 10.30 -5.73
C VAL A 221 -2.26 9.77 -5.80
N GLU A 222 -3.12 10.39 -6.63
CA GLU A 222 -4.45 9.83 -6.86
C GLU A 222 -4.31 8.39 -7.34
N THR A 223 -4.98 7.46 -6.65
CA THR A 223 -4.76 6.03 -6.88
C THR A 223 -6.10 5.30 -6.95
N TRP A 224 -6.36 4.69 -8.10
CA TRP A 224 -7.53 3.83 -8.28
C TRP A 224 -7.11 2.37 -8.14
N ILE A 225 -7.72 1.68 -7.19
CA ILE A 225 -7.38 0.28 -6.90
C ILE A 225 -8.52 -0.62 -7.34
N VAL A 226 -8.24 -1.54 -8.26
CA VAL A 226 -9.17 -2.60 -8.65
C VAL A 226 -9.18 -3.67 -7.56
N VAL A 227 -10.35 -3.86 -6.94
CA VAL A 227 -10.51 -4.68 -5.73
C VAL A 227 -11.49 -5.83 -5.99
N PRO A 228 -11.14 -7.09 -5.67
CA PRO A 228 -12.04 -8.23 -5.83
C PRO A 228 -13.19 -8.21 -4.83
N VAL A 229 -14.22 -9.00 -5.08
CA VAL A 229 -15.33 -9.23 -4.12
C VAL A 229 -14.79 -9.72 -2.78
N LEU A 230 -13.84 -10.67 -2.82
CA LEU A 230 -13.11 -11.15 -1.63
C LEU A 230 -11.89 -10.26 -1.40
N SER A 231 -12.15 -9.03 -0.96
CA SER A 231 -11.10 -8.06 -0.74
C SER A 231 -10.23 -8.38 0.48
N TYR A 232 -8.96 -7.99 0.39
CA TYR A 232 -8.04 -8.01 1.52
C TYR A 232 -8.60 -7.16 2.68
N TYR A 233 -8.22 -7.46 3.91
CA TYR A 233 -8.80 -6.83 5.10
C TYR A 233 -8.70 -5.30 5.11
N LEU A 234 -7.67 -4.73 4.49
CA LEU A 234 -7.48 -3.27 4.37
C LEU A 234 -8.60 -2.58 3.56
N TRP A 235 -9.23 -3.31 2.66
CA TRP A 235 -10.31 -2.82 1.81
C TRP A 235 -11.67 -3.39 2.23
N ALA A 236 -11.79 -3.81 3.49
CA ALA A 236 -12.96 -4.52 3.99
C ALA A 236 -14.20 -3.61 4.13
N LEU A 237 -14.03 -2.32 4.43
CA LEU A 237 -15.15 -1.38 4.52
C LEU A 237 -15.88 -1.27 3.17
N PRO A 238 -17.22 -1.22 3.18
CA PRO A 238 -18.00 -0.99 1.96
C PRO A 238 -17.76 0.43 1.40
N GLY A 239 -18.12 0.62 0.14
CA GLY A 239 -17.93 1.89 -0.56
C GLY A 239 -16.61 1.94 -1.34
N ASP A 240 -16.29 3.12 -1.86
CA ASP A 240 -15.18 3.37 -2.78
C ASP A 240 -14.04 4.22 -2.19
N ILE A 241 -14.17 4.65 -0.94
CA ILE A 241 -13.13 5.38 -0.20
C ILE A 241 -12.36 4.46 0.74
N SER A 242 -11.13 4.85 1.07
CA SER A 242 -10.30 4.14 2.03
C SER A 242 -9.96 5.02 3.23
N PRO A 243 -10.17 4.56 4.47
CA PRO A 243 -9.73 5.30 5.64
C PRO A 243 -8.19 5.35 5.77
N TYR A 244 -7.50 4.41 5.12
CA TYR A 244 -6.03 4.38 5.14
C TYR A 244 -5.38 5.44 4.25
N TYR A 245 -6.07 5.92 3.20
CA TYR A 245 -5.48 6.84 2.23
C TYR A 245 -6.56 7.73 1.62
N HIS A 246 -6.47 9.05 1.81
CA HIS A 246 -7.41 9.99 1.23
C HIS A 246 -7.33 10.07 -0.31
N SER A 247 -6.19 9.68 -0.87
CA SER A 247 -5.95 9.68 -2.32
C SER A 247 -6.43 8.41 -3.04
N VAL A 248 -7.10 7.48 -2.34
CA VAL A 248 -7.52 6.21 -2.92
C VAL A 248 -9.00 6.20 -3.27
N THR A 249 -9.31 5.74 -4.48
CA THR A 249 -10.65 5.29 -4.90
C THR A 249 -10.63 3.79 -5.15
N LEU A 250 -11.55 3.06 -4.54
CA LEU A 250 -11.67 1.61 -4.69
C LEU A 250 -12.69 1.28 -5.78
N LEU A 251 -12.22 0.59 -6.83
CA LEU A 251 -13.06 0.12 -7.93
C LEU A 251 -13.35 -1.36 -7.72
N ARG A 252 -14.50 -1.65 -7.14
CA ARG A 252 -14.85 -2.98 -6.65
C ARG A 252 -15.47 -3.85 -7.72
N GLN A 253 -15.03 -5.10 -7.76
CA GLN A 253 -15.75 -6.18 -8.43
C GLN A 253 -17.06 -6.41 -7.69
N GLU A 254 -18.18 -6.38 -8.41
CA GLU A 254 -19.52 -6.56 -7.83
C GLU A 254 -19.96 -8.03 -7.86
N GLU A 255 -19.57 -8.74 -8.91
CA GLU A 255 -19.89 -10.15 -9.10
C GLU A 255 -18.61 -10.98 -9.23
N TYR A 256 -18.50 -12.06 -8.46
CA TYR A 256 -17.35 -12.96 -8.52
C TYR A 256 -17.18 -13.53 -9.93
N GLY A 257 -15.96 -13.43 -10.46
CA GLY A 257 -15.62 -13.85 -11.82
C GLY A 257 -15.88 -12.81 -12.92
N SER A 258 -16.62 -11.73 -12.62
CA SER A 258 -16.86 -10.64 -13.59
C SER A 258 -16.04 -9.40 -13.21
N TRP A 259 -15.20 -8.94 -14.14
CA TRP A 259 -14.43 -7.70 -13.99
C TRP A 259 -15.00 -6.55 -14.83
N LYS A 260 -16.17 -6.73 -15.44
CA LYS A 260 -16.77 -5.74 -16.34
C LYS A 260 -17.00 -4.41 -15.66
N GLU A 261 -17.59 -4.43 -14.48
CA GLU A 261 -18.03 -3.23 -13.75
C GLU A 261 -16.85 -2.31 -13.36
N PRO A 262 -15.79 -2.76 -12.66
CA PRO A 262 -14.68 -1.89 -12.31
C PRO A 262 -13.99 -1.28 -13.53
N PHE A 263 -13.87 -2.01 -14.65
CA PHE A 263 -13.25 -1.48 -15.86
C PHE A 263 -14.18 -0.53 -16.64
N THR A 264 -15.49 -0.69 -16.56
CA THR A 264 -16.46 0.31 -17.06
C THR A 264 -16.31 1.61 -16.27
N LYS A 265 -16.28 1.53 -14.94
CA LYS A 265 -16.06 2.70 -14.06
C LYS A 265 -14.73 3.40 -14.33
N ILE A 266 -13.64 2.66 -14.61
CA ILE A 266 -12.36 3.27 -15.01
C ILE A 266 -12.53 4.12 -16.28
N LYS A 267 -13.14 3.57 -17.32
CA LYS A 267 -13.37 4.28 -18.60
C LYS A 267 -14.19 5.55 -18.40
N GLU A 268 -15.29 5.47 -17.69
CA GLU A 268 -16.18 6.60 -17.41
C GLU A 268 -15.46 7.71 -16.62
N LYS A 269 -14.75 7.35 -15.56
CA LYS A 269 -13.99 8.30 -14.73
C LYS A 269 -12.87 8.99 -15.54
N LEU A 270 -12.14 8.24 -16.37
CA LEU A 270 -11.09 8.81 -17.24
C LEU A 270 -11.67 9.77 -18.28
N GLN A 271 -12.80 9.44 -18.91
CA GLN A 271 -13.49 10.32 -19.85
C GLN A 271 -13.95 11.61 -19.15
N CYS A 272 -14.52 11.51 -17.96
CA CYS A 272 -14.93 12.67 -17.17
C CYS A 272 -13.72 13.57 -16.83
N MET A 273 -12.62 13.01 -16.33
CA MET A 273 -11.39 13.76 -16.01
C MET A 273 -10.83 14.48 -17.24
N HIS A 274 -10.80 13.82 -18.41
CA HIS A 274 -10.32 14.39 -19.65
C HIS A 274 -11.19 15.56 -20.12
N THR A 275 -12.51 15.40 -20.01
CA THR A 275 -13.47 16.47 -20.37
C THR A 275 -13.30 17.69 -19.48
N LEU A 276 -13.20 17.50 -18.16
CA LEU A 276 -13.00 18.60 -17.21
C LEU A 276 -11.68 19.35 -17.47
N LYS A 277 -10.59 18.65 -17.76
CA LYS A 277 -9.31 19.28 -18.12
C LYS A 277 -9.39 20.11 -19.39
N LYS A 278 -10.11 19.64 -20.41
CA LYS A 278 -10.33 20.40 -21.66
C LYS A 278 -11.17 21.66 -21.45
N MET A 279 -12.07 21.66 -20.47
CA MET A 279 -12.89 22.85 -20.15
C MET A 279 -12.14 23.87 -19.31
N ALA A 280 -11.07 23.47 -18.61
CA ALA A 280 -10.26 24.31 -17.74
C ALA A 280 -9.01 24.91 -18.42
N ALA A 281 -8.67 24.43 -19.63
CA ALA A 281 -7.53 24.89 -20.45
C ALA A 281 -7.97 25.91 -21.50
#